data_08cf2733622deeec52e321a1b16d8262
#
_entry.id   08cf2733622deeec52e321a1b16d8262
#
_cell.length_a   1.000
_cell.length_b   1.000
_cell.length_c   1.000
_cell.angle_alpha   90.00
_cell.angle_beta   90.00
_cell.angle_gamma   90.00
#
_symmetry.space_group_name_H-M   'P 1'
#
loop_
_entity.id
_entity.type
_entity.pdbx_description
1 polymer ?
#
loop_
_entity_poly.entity_id
_entity_poly.type
_entity_poly.pdbx_seq_one_letter_code
_entity_poly.pdbx_strand_id
1 'polypeptide(L)'
;MEIRVVEALHAAGFADLSYAQARIFQRIGPDGTRTVQLAEQARVTKQTASLLVQALEEEGYVERQPDPADARARLVTIAERGRAAQAVAAGVVAEVEEQWRRRLGSRRYAALRRALAELHEEGPAPTA
;
A
#
# COMPACT_ATOMS: atom_id res chain seq x y z
N MET A 1 8.48 6.36 -7.67
CA MET A 1 7.93 6.75 -6.37
C MET A 1 8.16 5.68 -5.30
N GLU A 2 7.89 4.43 -5.63
CA GLU A 2 7.99 3.29 -4.71
C GLU A 2 9.39 3.15 -4.07
N ILE A 3 10.46 3.30 -4.87
CA ILE A 3 11.84 3.26 -4.39
C ILE A 3 12.11 4.37 -3.36
N ARG A 4 11.66 5.59 -3.62
CA ARG A 4 11.84 6.72 -2.71
C ARG A 4 11.10 6.53 -1.39
N VAL A 5 9.90 5.94 -1.46
CA VAL A 5 9.13 5.64 -0.26
C VAL A 5 9.86 4.61 0.61
N VAL A 6 10.33 3.51 0.02
CA VAL A 6 11.05 2.47 0.77
C VAL A 6 12.35 3.01 1.35
N GLU A 7 13.12 3.80 0.59
CA GLU A 7 14.34 4.44 1.10
C GLU A 7 14.06 5.35 2.30
N ALA A 8 12.99 6.14 2.23
CA ALA A 8 12.58 7.02 3.33
C ALA A 8 12.13 6.23 4.56
N LEU A 9 11.43 5.11 4.34
CA LEU A 9 11.05 4.21 5.43
C LEU A 9 12.26 3.60 6.10
N HIS A 10 13.25 3.14 5.34
CA HIS A 10 14.50 2.62 5.89
C HIS A 10 15.24 3.66 6.71
N ALA A 11 15.32 4.90 6.22
CA ALA A 11 15.97 6.00 6.93
C ALA A 11 15.22 6.40 8.21
N ALA A 12 13.90 6.19 8.26
CA ALA A 12 13.07 6.53 9.40
C ALA A 12 13.00 5.42 10.47
N GLY A 13 13.73 4.33 10.31
CA GLY A 13 13.78 3.24 11.29
C GLY A 13 13.00 2.00 10.91
N PHE A 14 12.44 1.92 9.69
CA PHE A 14 11.73 0.75 9.18
C PHE A 14 12.59 -0.04 8.20
N ALA A 15 13.84 -0.29 8.57
CA ALA A 15 14.85 -0.92 7.69
C ALA A 15 14.55 -2.39 7.39
N ASP A 16 13.72 -3.05 8.19
CA ASP A 16 13.29 -4.42 8.00
C ASP A 16 12.19 -4.58 6.94
N LEU A 17 11.62 -3.48 6.47
CA LEU A 17 10.55 -3.51 5.47
C LEU A 17 11.14 -3.65 4.06
N SER A 18 11.00 -4.84 3.46
CA SER A 18 11.47 -5.10 2.10
C SER A 18 10.54 -4.49 1.05
N TYR A 19 11.01 -4.40 -0.21
CA TYR A 19 10.16 -3.95 -1.32
C TYR A 19 8.94 -4.85 -1.51
N ALA A 20 9.13 -6.17 -1.40
CA ALA A 20 8.02 -7.13 -1.53
C ALA A 20 6.98 -6.94 -0.42
N GLN A 21 7.44 -6.74 0.82
CA GLN A 21 6.56 -6.45 1.96
C GLN A 21 5.83 -5.13 1.76
N ALA A 22 6.52 -4.09 1.29
CA ALA A 22 5.91 -2.79 1.03
C ALA A 22 4.82 -2.86 -0.03
N ARG A 23 5.00 -3.68 -1.06
CA ARG A 23 3.99 -3.88 -2.10
C ARG A 23 2.70 -4.50 -1.57
N ILE A 24 2.81 -5.45 -0.65
CA ILE A 24 1.66 -6.03 0.04
C ILE A 24 1.04 -5.01 0.99
N PHE A 25 1.88 -4.38 1.82
CA PHE A 25 1.45 -3.47 2.86
C PHE A 25 0.62 -2.30 2.32
N GLN A 26 1.04 -1.70 1.22
CA GLN A 26 0.34 -0.54 0.64
C GLN A 26 -1.05 -0.85 0.09
N ARG A 27 -1.38 -2.15 -0.09
CA ARG A 27 -2.68 -2.58 -0.61
C ARG A 27 -3.69 -2.90 0.47
N ILE A 28 -3.29 -2.85 1.73
CA ILE A 28 -4.20 -3.12 2.85
C ILE A 28 -5.15 -1.94 3.00
N GLY A 29 -6.45 -2.21 2.87
CA GLY A 29 -7.49 -1.20 3.00
C GLY A 29 -7.72 -0.79 4.46
N PRO A 30 -8.43 0.33 4.70
CA PRO A 30 -8.63 0.88 6.04
C PRO A 30 -9.42 -0.06 6.97
N ASP A 31 -10.28 -0.90 6.41
CA ASP A 31 -11.08 -1.86 7.19
C ASP A 31 -10.47 -3.26 7.20
N GLY A 32 -9.26 -3.41 6.67
CA GLY A 32 -8.59 -4.69 6.54
C GLY A 32 -8.82 -5.34 5.18
N THR A 33 -7.95 -6.27 4.83
CA THR A 33 -8.00 -6.96 3.54
C THR A 33 -7.61 -8.42 3.75
N ARG A 34 -8.27 -9.34 3.06
CA ARG A 34 -7.94 -10.77 3.13
C ARG A 34 -6.65 -11.05 2.35
N THR A 35 -5.87 -12.03 2.83
CA THR A 35 -4.62 -12.43 2.18
C THR A 35 -4.82 -12.81 0.70
N VAL A 36 -5.93 -13.47 0.37
CA VAL A 36 -6.26 -13.83 -1.01
C VAL A 36 -6.39 -12.59 -1.90
N GLN A 37 -7.04 -11.55 -1.40
CA GLN A 37 -7.20 -10.28 -2.12
C GLN A 37 -5.87 -9.56 -2.29
N LEU A 38 -5.02 -9.60 -1.25
CA LEU A 38 -3.68 -9.01 -1.34
C LEU A 38 -2.83 -9.72 -2.39
N ALA A 39 -2.92 -11.05 -2.46
CA ALA A 39 -2.21 -11.84 -3.47
C ALA A 39 -2.64 -11.44 -4.89
N GLU A 40 -3.94 -11.32 -5.13
CA GLU A 40 -4.47 -10.91 -6.42
C GLU A 40 -4.02 -9.50 -6.81
N GLN A 41 -4.13 -8.55 -5.89
CA GLN A 41 -3.76 -7.15 -6.14
C GLN A 41 -2.26 -6.98 -6.37
N ALA A 42 -1.43 -7.71 -5.64
CA ALA A 42 0.02 -7.66 -5.77
C ALA A 42 0.54 -8.55 -6.90
N ARG A 43 -0.31 -9.38 -7.50
CA ARG A 43 0.04 -10.33 -8.55
C ARG A 43 1.12 -11.32 -8.10
N VAL A 44 0.94 -11.87 -6.93
CA VAL A 44 1.79 -12.93 -6.37
C VAL A 44 0.92 -14.14 -6.03
N THR A 45 1.56 -15.27 -5.78
CA THR A 45 0.84 -16.47 -5.34
C THR A 45 0.28 -16.25 -3.93
N LYS A 46 -0.77 -16.98 -3.58
CA LYS A 46 -1.33 -16.98 -2.24
C LYS A 46 -0.27 -17.35 -1.19
N GLN A 47 0.57 -18.32 -1.51
CA GLN A 47 1.64 -18.75 -0.62
C GLN A 47 2.65 -17.62 -0.38
N THR A 48 3.08 -16.92 -1.42
CA THR A 48 3.99 -15.77 -1.30
C THR A 48 3.35 -14.67 -0.47
N ALA A 49 2.08 -14.33 -0.74
CA ALA A 49 1.37 -13.31 0.03
C ALA A 49 1.28 -13.70 1.51
N SER A 50 0.98 -14.98 1.81
CA SER A 50 0.91 -15.47 3.19
C SER A 50 2.24 -15.33 3.92
N LEU A 51 3.35 -15.63 3.26
CA LEU A 51 4.70 -15.48 3.84
C LEU A 51 5.04 -14.02 4.10
N LEU A 52 4.70 -13.14 3.18
CA LEU A 52 4.94 -11.69 3.33
C LEU A 52 4.09 -11.11 4.46
N VAL A 53 2.82 -11.50 4.55
CA VAL A 53 1.93 -11.07 5.64
C VAL A 53 2.44 -11.57 6.98
N GLN A 54 2.90 -12.83 7.05
CA GLN A 54 3.46 -13.38 8.27
C GLN A 54 4.67 -12.57 8.75
N ALA A 55 5.58 -12.22 7.85
CA ALA A 55 6.74 -11.39 8.17
C ALA A 55 6.31 -10.01 8.68
N LEU A 56 5.34 -9.38 8.02
CA LEU A 56 4.80 -8.09 8.45
C LEU A 56 4.15 -8.16 9.83
N GLU A 57 3.48 -9.26 10.13
CA GLU A 57 2.86 -9.50 11.44
C GLU A 57 3.93 -9.66 12.52
N GLU A 58 4.94 -10.47 12.27
CA GLU A 58 6.05 -10.69 13.21
C GLU A 58 6.82 -9.42 13.52
N GLU A 59 6.94 -8.53 12.56
CA GLU A 59 7.63 -7.26 12.69
C GLU A 59 6.72 -6.14 13.23
N GLY A 60 5.44 -6.42 13.48
CA GLY A 60 4.51 -5.49 14.12
C GLY A 60 3.84 -4.49 13.20
N TYR A 61 3.96 -4.63 11.88
CA TYR A 61 3.32 -3.73 10.93
C TYR A 61 1.83 -4.00 10.73
N VAL A 62 1.43 -5.27 10.85
CA VAL A 62 0.05 -5.69 10.65
C VAL A 62 -0.40 -6.63 11.75
N GLU A 63 -1.71 -6.77 11.86
CA GLU A 63 -2.38 -7.72 12.75
C GLU A 63 -3.40 -8.50 11.95
N ARG A 64 -3.78 -9.68 12.44
CA ARG A 64 -4.86 -10.46 11.86
C ARG A 64 -6.05 -10.43 12.80
N GLN A 65 -7.21 -10.11 12.27
CA GLN A 65 -8.45 -10.05 13.04
C GLN A 65 -9.54 -10.88 12.36
N PRO A 66 -10.52 -11.39 13.12
CA PRO A 66 -11.65 -12.09 12.51
C PRO A 66 -12.39 -11.18 11.53
N ASP A 67 -12.79 -11.74 10.40
CA ASP A 67 -13.62 -11.02 9.44
C ASP A 67 -15.07 -10.99 9.98
N PRO A 68 -15.68 -9.80 10.18
CA PRO A 68 -17.07 -9.70 10.65
C PRO A 68 -18.08 -10.37 9.72
N ALA A 69 -17.75 -10.49 8.43
CA ALA A 69 -18.63 -11.09 7.43
C ALA A 69 -18.50 -12.61 7.35
N ASP A 70 -17.38 -13.18 7.82
CA ASP A 70 -17.12 -14.62 7.78
C ASP A 70 -16.17 -15.02 8.91
N ALA A 71 -16.72 -15.69 9.91
CA ALA A 71 -15.97 -16.12 11.10
C ALA A 71 -14.79 -17.05 10.81
N ARG A 72 -14.76 -17.67 9.62
CA ARG A 72 -13.68 -18.59 9.20
C ARG A 72 -12.51 -17.85 8.58
N ALA A 73 -12.69 -16.60 8.17
CA ALA A 73 -11.69 -15.80 7.49
C ALA A 73 -11.07 -14.79 8.45
N ARG A 74 -9.87 -14.34 8.11
CA ARG A 74 -9.19 -13.28 8.84
C ARG A 74 -8.87 -12.12 7.93
N LEU A 75 -8.98 -10.93 8.49
CA LEU A 75 -8.55 -9.69 7.83
C LEU A 75 -7.16 -9.32 8.31
N VAL A 76 -6.32 -8.91 7.36
CA VAL A 76 -5.02 -8.30 7.66
C VAL A 76 -5.30 -6.81 7.85
N THR A 77 -5.00 -6.29 9.03
CA THR A 77 -5.22 -4.89 9.40
C THR A 77 -3.91 -4.21 9.74
N ILE A 78 -3.88 -2.90 9.62
CA ILE A 78 -2.68 -2.10 9.94
C ILE A 78 -2.52 -2.01 11.46
N ALA A 79 -1.35 -2.40 11.98
CA ALA A 79 -1.00 -2.27 13.38
C ALA A 79 -0.34 -0.91 13.66
N GLU A 80 -0.01 -0.63 14.91
CA GLU A 80 0.54 0.67 15.33
C GLU A 80 1.82 1.03 14.57
N ARG A 81 2.78 0.10 14.48
CA ARG A 81 4.01 0.33 13.72
C ARG A 81 3.74 0.58 12.24
N GLY A 82 2.72 -0.10 11.70
CA GLY A 82 2.27 0.11 10.33
C GLY A 82 1.70 1.50 10.11
N ARG A 83 0.93 2.02 11.06
CA ARG A 83 0.41 3.39 10.97
C ARG A 83 1.54 4.42 10.97
N ALA A 84 2.58 4.20 11.77
CA ALA A 84 3.76 5.06 11.77
C ALA A 84 4.48 5.03 10.43
N ALA A 85 4.64 3.85 9.84
CA ALA A 85 5.23 3.70 8.51
C ALA A 85 4.37 4.37 7.42
N GLN A 86 3.05 4.24 7.50
CA GLN A 86 2.13 4.91 6.57
C GLN A 86 2.27 6.43 6.62
N ALA A 87 2.46 7.00 7.81
CA ALA A 87 2.63 8.45 7.96
C ALA A 87 3.91 8.92 7.26
N VAL A 88 5.01 8.18 7.36
CA VAL A 88 6.26 8.48 6.65
C VAL A 88 6.05 8.38 5.13
N ALA A 89 5.40 7.31 4.67
CA ALA A 89 5.12 7.11 3.25
C ALA A 89 4.24 8.22 2.68
N ALA A 90 3.20 8.63 3.41
CA ALA A 90 2.31 9.72 2.99
C ALA A 90 3.07 11.04 2.85
N GLY A 91 4.03 11.32 3.73
CA GLY A 91 4.88 12.49 3.65
C GLY A 91 5.73 12.52 2.39
N VAL A 92 6.30 11.37 2.01
CA VAL A 92 7.09 11.25 0.77
C VAL A 92 6.22 11.45 -0.47
N VAL A 93 5.04 10.84 -0.49
CA VAL A 93 4.09 10.99 -1.60
C VAL A 93 3.68 12.45 -1.76
N ALA A 94 3.35 13.13 -0.66
CA ALA A 94 2.99 14.54 -0.69
C ALA A 94 4.13 15.42 -1.24
N GLU A 95 5.36 15.11 -0.87
CA GLU A 95 6.55 15.83 -1.35
C GLU A 95 6.75 15.66 -2.85
N VAL A 96 6.61 14.43 -3.36
CA VAL A 96 6.71 14.12 -4.79
C VAL A 96 5.59 14.81 -5.57
N GLU A 97 4.36 14.77 -5.06
CA GLU A 97 3.21 15.43 -5.69
C GLU A 97 3.41 16.94 -5.77
N GLU A 98 3.98 17.54 -4.73
CA GLU A 98 4.30 18.98 -4.73
C GLU A 98 5.36 19.31 -5.79
N GLN A 99 6.37 18.46 -5.95
CA GLN A 99 7.36 18.62 -7.02
C GLN A 99 6.73 18.57 -8.41
N TRP A 100 5.79 17.64 -8.61
CA TRP A 100 5.05 17.52 -9.87
C TRP A 100 4.18 18.76 -10.13
N ARG A 101 3.50 19.24 -9.09
CA ARG A 101 2.66 20.43 -9.18
C ARG A 101 3.47 21.65 -9.59
N ARG A 102 4.65 21.81 -9.04
CA ARG A 102 5.57 22.91 -9.42
C ARG A 102 6.03 22.78 -10.87
N ARG A 103 6.33 21.57 -11.28
CA ARG A 103 6.85 21.30 -12.63
C ARG A 103 5.79 21.46 -13.71
N LEU A 104 4.59 21.01 -13.47
CA LEU A 104 3.49 21.04 -14.43
C LEU A 104 2.64 22.32 -14.37
N GLY A 105 2.64 23.00 -13.23
CA GLY A 105 1.70 24.06 -12.93
C GLY A 105 0.37 23.52 -12.41
N SER A 106 -0.38 24.35 -11.69
CA SER A 106 -1.59 23.91 -10.99
C SER A 106 -2.66 23.33 -11.91
N ARG A 107 -2.85 23.93 -13.09
CA ARG A 107 -3.89 23.49 -14.03
C ARG A 107 -3.60 22.11 -14.61
N ARG A 108 -2.39 21.91 -15.12
CA ARG A 108 -1.99 20.63 -15.71
C ARG A 108 -1.92 19.53 -14.67
N TYR A 109 -1.43 19.84 -13.48
CA TYR A 109 -1.38 18.89 -12.38
C TYR A 109 -2.79 18.45 -11.96
N ALA A 110 -3.74 19.37 -11.85
CA ALA A 110 -5.13 19.06 -11.53
C ALA A 110 -5.75 18.15 -12.61
N ALA A 111 -5.44 18.40 -13.88
CA ALA A 111 -5.91 17.56 -14.99
C ALA A 111 -5.34 16.15 -14.90
N LEU A 112 -4.05 16.01 -14.58
CA LEU A 112 -3.40 14.72 -14.38
C LEU A 112 -4.06 13.92 -13.24
N ARG A 113 -4.30 14.57 -12.11
CA ARG A 113 -4.94 13.95 -10.96
C ARG A 113 -6.35 13.44 -11.31
N ARG A 114 -7.13 14.22 -12.01
CA ARG A 114 -8.47 13.82 -12.46
C ARG A 114 -8.41 12.63 -13.41
N ALA A 115 -7.48 12.64 -14.35
CA ALA A 115 -7.31 11.54 -15.29
C ALA A 115 -6.95 10.23 -14.57
N LEU A 116 -6.02 10.30 -13.62
CA LEU A 116 -5.63 9.12 -12.82
C LEU A 116 -6.77 8.59 -11.96
N ALA A 117 -7.56 9.48 -11.37
CA ALA A 117 -8.73 9.10 -10.57
C ALA A 117 -9.77 8.38 -11.42
N GLU A 118 -10.05 8.87 -12.62
CA GLU A 118 -10.97 8.22 -13.58
C GLU A 118 -10.49 6.82 -13.93
N LEU A 119 -9.20 6.66 -14.22
CA LEU A 119 -8.63 5.35 -14.54
C LEU A 119 -8.71 4.38 -13.36
N HIS A 120 -8.56 4.89 -12.16
CA HIS A 120 -8.64 4.07 -10.95
C HIS A 120 -10.08 3.59 -10.69
N GLU A 121 -11.07 4.47 -10.87
CA GLU A 121 -12.49 4.16 -10.66
C GLU A 121 -13.01 3.13 -11.68
N GLU A 122 -12.56 3.24 -12.93
CA GLU A 122 -12.96 2.31 -13.99
C GLU A 122 -12.26 0.95 -13.89
N GLY A 123 -11.24 0.85 -13.03
CA GLY A 123 -10.42 -0.34 -12.93
C GLY A 123 -9.48 -0.49 -14.12
N PRO A 124 -8.74 -1.61 -14.20
CA PRO A 124 -7.84 -1.83 -15.32
C PRO A 124 -8.66 -1.97 -16.62
N ALA A 125 -8.18 -1.30 -17.66
CA ALA A 125 -8.80 -1.41 -18.98
C ALA A 125 -8.90 -2.89 -19.38
N PRO A 126 -10.03 -3.33 -19.98
CA PRO A 126 -10.13 -4.70 -20.43
C PRO A 126 -9.02 -4.96 -21.43
N THR A 127 -8.23 -5.98 -21.15
CA THR A 127 -7.24 -6.46 -22.11
C THR A 127 -7.98 -6.98 -23.33
N ALA A 128 -7.82 -6.29 -24.40
CA ALA A 128 -8.40 -6.69 -25.68
C ALA A 128 -7.80 -8.02 -26.12
#